data_b2d4f536c4bc7ca07e8bace19b393694
#
_entry.id   b2d4f536c4bc7ca07e8bace19b393694
#
_cell.length_a   1.000
_cell.length_b   1.000
_cell.length_c   1.000
_cell.angle_alpha   90.00
_cell.angle_beta   90.00
_cell.angle_gamma   90.00
#
_symmetry.space_group_name_H-M   'P 1'
#
loop_
_entity.id
_entity.type
_entity.pdbx_description
1 polymer ?
#
loop_
_entity_poly.entity_id
_entity_poly.type
_entity_poly.pdbx_seq_one_letter_code
_entity_poly.pdbx_strand_id
1 'polypeptide(L)'
;MACTAMVSTNAFAKEEVKAPAPLLPLPEQKQVDWQRMETYAFIHFGLNSFCDREWGYGDTDPKMFNPKRLDCEQWVKTLIAAGMKGVILTAKHHDGFCLWPFEGNDYNVSKSPWRNGKGNVVKELSEACKKHGLKFAVYLSPWDRSRADYGSPSYVDYFHSQLRDLLTNYGPVFEVWFDGANGGDGYYGGARDKRTIDRKNYYNYPRIYQILDSLQPQAVVFSDGGPGCRWVGNEKGFAGETNWAFIPKNTVYPGYPNYPELQFGYPDGDQWTAAECDVSIRPGWFYHPEEDDKVKSPEQLADLYYRSVGHNATLLLNFPVDRNGLINPVDSANAVNFHKLIQRELGNNLVAGMKPKVSNERGGQFAAQALTDGSWDTYWATSDGVTSADITFTFKKAQKMNRIMLQEYIPLGQRVKKFAVEWLDKNGTWKAVEQGEETTTIGYKRLLRFLTVETKGLRVRILDSRGPICMNNIGVYYGGEDAQLTWSPASVAIKSVPFSLKGFDEAQLTKVVDRNPATVLFADKNELLIDLGRDTKVSTLMYLPDQSENRHGLIHSYTLAACKADGTDEHVLSSGEFSNIQNNPVLQTITFEPATTRYLKLKADRMVNDGEQIGVAELGVK
;
A
#
# COMPACT_ATOMS: atom_id res chain seq x y z
N MET A 1 -11.28 52.78 -67.10
CA MET A 1 -10.16 52.12 -66.44
C MET A 1 -10.41 52.08 -64.96
N ALA A 2 -10.83 50.93 -64.43
CA ALA A 2 -11.06 50.73 -62.99
C ALA A 2 -9.86 49.96 -62.46
N CYS A 3 -9.08 50.59 -61.57
CA CYS A 3 -7.93 49.98 -60.91
C CYS A 3 -8.40 49.21 -59.65
N THR A 4 -8.40 47.91 -59.73
CA THR A 4 -8.73 47.05 -58.60
C THR A 4 -7.45 46.84 -57.77
N ALA A 5 -7.42 47.45 -56.59
CA ALA A 5 -6.31 47.23 -55.63
C ALA A 5 -6.52 45.87 -54.96
N MET A 6 -5.65 44.90 -55.21
CA MET A 6 -5.52 43.66 -54.45
C MET A 6 -4.91 43.98 -53.08
N VAL A 7 -5.68 43.85 -52.03
CA VAL A 7 -5.17 43.80 -50.64
C VAL A 7 -4.73 42.38 -50.37
N SER A 8 -3.40 42.15 -50.39
CA SER A 8 -2.83 40.87 -49.92
C SER A 8 -2.87 40.82 -48.40
N THR A 9 -3.81 40.05 -47.85
CA THR A 9 -3.79 39.69 -46.42
C THR A 9 -2.70 38.63 -46.20
N ASN A 10 -1.53 39.08 -45.77
CA ASN A 10 -0.52 38.18 -45.18
C ASN A 10 -1.07 37.62 -43.87
N ALA A 11 -1.72 36.47 -43.94
CA ALA A 11 -1.98 35.65 -42.76
C ALA A 11 -0.60 35.09 -42.34
N PHE A 12 0.06 35.73 -41.36
CA PHE A 12 1.17 35.10 -40.65
C PHE A 12 0.65 33.86 -40.00
N ALA A 13 0.96 32.67 -40.52
CA ALA A 13 0.80 31.42 -39.85
C ALA A 13 1.52 31.52 -38.49
N LYS A 14 0.78 31.49 -37.40
CA LYS A 14 1.34 31.52 -36.04
C LYS A 14 2.22 30.26 -35.93
N GLU A 15 3.53 30.46 -35.81
CA GLU A 15 4.47 29.34 -35.68
C GLU A 15 4.04 28.46 -34.51
N GLU A 16 3.83 27.17 -34.77
CA GLU A 16 3.35 26.23 -33.75
C GLU A 16 4.43 26.02 -32.69
N VAL A 17 4.13 26.33 -31.43
CA VAL A 17 5.08 26.19 -30.34
C VAL A 17 5.31 24.69 -30.08
N LYS A 18 6.57 24.24 -30.25
CA LYS A 18 6.95 22.83 -30.03
C LYS A 18 6.87 22.45 -28.55
N ALA A 19 6.40 21.22 -28.29
CA ALA A 19 6.41 20.63 -26.98
C ALA A 19 7.85 20.49 -26.42
N PRO A 20 8.03 20.50 -25.09
CA PRO A 20 9.30 20.10 -24.48
C PRO A 20 9.69 18.67 -24.88
N ALA A 21 11.00 18.43 -25.03
CA ALA A 21 11.48 17.09 -25.30
C ALA A 21 11.12 16.12 -24.14
N PRO A 22 10.70 14.88 -24.42
CA PRO A 22 10.51 13.86 -23.41
C PRO A 22 11.81 13.56 -22.63
N LEU A 23 11.71 13.27 -21.33
CA LEU A 23 12.84 12.87 -20.49
C LEU A 23 12.64 11.42 -20.02
N LEU A 24 13.48 10.53 -20.51
CA LEU A 24 13.45 9.11 -20.18
C LEU A 24 13.72 8.85 -18.69
N PRO A 25 13.16 7.74 -18.15
CA PRO A 25 12.20 6.83 -18.77
C PRO A 25 10.81 7.42 -18.82
N LEU A 26 9.98 6.95 -19.76
CA LEU A 26 8.58 7.37 -19.92
C LEU A 26 7.61 6.27 -19.50
N PRO A 27 6.42 6.62 -18.97
CA PRO A 27 5.36 5.65 -18.76
C PRO A 27 4.73 5.22 -20.09
N GLU A 28 4.28 3.97 -20.15
CA GLU A 28 3.29 3.53 -21.13
C GLU A 28 1.90 4.12 -20.79
N GLN A 29 1.01 4.23 -21.79
CA GLN A 29 -0.33 4.78 -21.55
C GLN A 29 -1.09 4.01 -20.47
N LYS A 30 -0.99 2.68 -20.41
CA LYS A 30 -1.62 1.85 -19.37
C LYS A 30 -1.12 2.20 -17.96
N GLN A 31 0.15 2.59 -17.79
CA GLN A 31 0.72 3.03 -16.51
C GLN A 31 0.20 4.42 -16.12
N VAL A 32 0.04 5.33 -17.09
CA VAL A 32 -0.60 6.64 -16.85
C VAL A 32 -2.04 6.46 -16.39
N ASP A 33 -2.82 5.62 -17.09
CA ASP A 33 -4.22 5.35 -16.77
C ASP A 33 -4.38 4.68 -15.40
N TRP A 34 -3.45 3.81 -15.05
CA TRP A 34 -3.37 3.15 -13.74
C TRP A 34 -3.06 4.17 -12.63
N GLN A 35 -2.04 5.02 -12.78
CA GLN A 35 -1.74 6.07 -11.79
C GLN A 35 -2.91 7.04 -11.59
N ARG A 36 -3.69 7.34 -12.64
CA ARG A 36 -4.92 8.17 -12.56
C ARG A 36 -6.05 7.53 -11.75
N MET A 37 -5.99 6.22 -11.49
CA MET A 37 -6.95 5.56 -10.59
C MET A 37 -6.77 6.01 -9.13
N GLU A 38 -5.55 6.29 -8.70
CA GLU A 38 -5.14 6.76 -7.36
C GLU A 38 -5.42 5.75 -6.26
N THR A 39 -6.69 5.31 -6.11
CA THR A 39 -7.14 4.40 -5.05
C THR A 39 -7.95 3.24 -5.61
N TYR A 40 -7.61 2.05 -5.22
CA TYR A 40 -8.35 0.83 -5.54
C TYR A 40 -8.19 -0.18 -4.41
N ALA A 41 -9.00 -1.23 -4.43
CA ALA A 41 -9.14 -2.14 -3.31
C ALA A 41 -8.37 -3.45 -3.53
N PHE A 42 -7.89 -4.02 -2.43
CA PHE A 42 -7.52 -5.41 -2.33
C PHE A 42 -8.61 -6.17 -1.58
N ILE A 43 -8.87 -7.42 -1.93
CA ILE A 43 -9.70 -8.33 -1.14
C ILE A 43 -8.88 -9.58 -0.86
N HIS A 44 -8.56 -9.77 0.43
CA HIS A 44 -8.04 -11.03 0.93
C HIS A 44 -9.20 -11.88 1.46
N PHE A 45 -9.41 -13.01 0.81
CA PHE A 45 -10.43 -13.98 1.17
C PHE A 45 -9.97 -15.39 0.77
N GLY A 46 -10.27 -16.40 1.56
CA GLY A 46 -9.83 -17.78 1.28
C GLY A 46 -9.89 -18.66 2.51
N LEU A 47 -9.25 -19.82 2.49
CA LEU A 47 -9.17 -20.72 3.63
C LEU A 47 -8.55 -20.05 4.87
N ASN A 48 -7.65 -19.09 4.67
CA ASN A 48 -6.99 -18.36 5.77
C ASN A 48 -8.01 -17.65 6.68
N SER A 49 -9.08 -17.04 6.11
CA SER A 49 -10.18 -16.46 6.89
C SER A 49 -10.89 -17.49 7.78
N PHE A 50 -10.96 -18.76 7.35
CA PHE A 50 -11.67 -19.81 8.07
C PHE A 50 -10.80 -20.52 9.12
N CYS A 51 -9.49 -20.60 8.90
CA CYS A 51 -8.57 -21.22 9.84
C CYS A 51 -7.79 -20.20 10.71
N ASP A 52 -8.15 -18.91 10.62
CA ASP A 52 -7.59 -17.84 11.44
C ASP A 52 -6.08 -17.68 11.27
N ARG A 53 -5.63 -17.59 10.01
CA ARG A 53 -4.22 -17.48 9.65
C ARG A 53 -3.99 -16.40 8.59
N GLU A 54 -2.86 -15.71 8.70
CA GLU A 54 -2.37 -14.83 7.63
C GLU A 54 -1.75 -15.64 6.48
N TRP A 55 -0.87 -16.58 6.80
CA TRP A 55 -0.22 -17.47 5.84
C TRP A 55 -0.51 -18.94 6.15
N GLY A 56 -1.59 -19.47 5.58
CA GLY A 56 -1.93 -20.90 5.72
C GLY A 56 -0.81 -21.79 5.20
N TYR A 57 -0.66 -22.98 5.81
CA TYR A 57 0.41 -23.94 5.51
C TYR A 57 0.21 -24.74 4.22
N GLY A 58 -1.01 -24.69 3.63
CA GLY A 58 -1.36 -25.51 2.48
C GLY A 58 -1.89 -26.90 2.84
N ASP A 59 -2.22 -27.15 4.13
CA ASP A 59 -2.73 -28.40 4.65
C ASP A 59 -4.16 -28.29 5.22
N THR A 60 -4.78 -27.13 5.15
CA THR A 60 -6.14 -26.90 5.65
C THR A 60 -7.16 -27.64 4.77
N ASP A 61 -8.09 -28.41 5.38
CA ASP A 61 -9.12 -29.14 4.62
C ASP A 61 -10.01 -28.15 3.84
N PRO A 62 -10.12 -28.26 2.51
CA PRO A 62 -11.01 -27.45 1.68
C PRO A 62 -12.46 -27.38 2.18
N LYS A 63 -12.92 -28.38 2.95
CA LYS A 63 -14.25 -28.40 3.55
C LYS A 63 -14.50 -27.29 4.57
N MET A 64 -13.44 -26.67 5.10
CA MET A 64 -13.58 -25.50 5.97
C MET A 64 -14.09 -24.27 5.22
N PHE A 65 -13.83 -24.16 3.91
CA PHE A 65 -14.33 -23.06 3.08
C PHE A 65 -15.85 -23.19 2.85
N ASN A 66 -16.63 -22.48 3.66
CA ASN A 66 -18.09 -22.56 3.58
C ASN A 66 -18.77 -21.23 3.95
N PRO A 67 -18.54 -20.14 3.20
CA PRO A 67 -19.21 -18.88 3.46
C PRO A 67 -20.72 -19.03 3.27
N LYS A 68 -21.50 -18.59 4.29
CA LYS A 68 -22.96 -18.77 4.31
C LYS A 68 -23.71 -17.70 3.51
N ARG A 69 -23.10 -16.53 3.28
CA ARG A 69 -23.77 -15.35 2.72
C ARG A 69 -22.90 -14.61 1.71
N LEU A 70 -21.95 -15.32 1.07
CA LEU A 70 -21.04 -14.66 0.11
C LEU A 70 -21.82 -13.83 -0.90
N ASP A 71 -21.50 -12.53 -0.95
CA ASP A 71 -22.16 -11.54 -1.80
C ASP A 71 -21.13 -10.57 -2.39
N CYS A 72 -20.63 -10.90 -3.59
CA CYS A 72 -19.69 -10.05 -4.32
C CYS A 72 -20.33 -8.72 -4.78
N GLU A 73 -21.64 -8.61 -4.87
CA GLU A 73 -22.28 -7.32 -5.14
C GLU A 73 -22.20 -6.38 -3.91
N GLN A 74 -22.31 -6.92 -2.68
CA GLN A 74 -22.08 -6.13 -1.46
C GLN A 74 -20.64 -5.61 -1.44
N TRP A 75 -19.65 -6.43 -1.81
CA TRP A 75 -18.26 -5.99 -1.90
C TRP A 75 -18.14 -4.81 -2.86
N VAL A 76 -18.57 -4.99 -4.12
CA VAL A 76 -18.44 -3.98 -5.17
C VAL A 76 -19.15 -2.67 -4.80
N LYS A 77 -20.37 -2.74 -4.26
CA LYS A 77 -21.13 -1.55 -3.82
C LYS A 77 -20.43 -0.81 -2.68
N THR A 78 -19.87 -1.54 -1.72
CA THR A 78 -19.06 -0.98 -0.63
C THR A 78 -17.84 -0.24 -1.18
N LEU A 79 -17.09 -0.88 -2.08
CA LEU A 79 -15.87 -0.31 -2.67
C LEU A 79 -16.16 0.94 -3.50
N ILE A 80 -17.22 0.95 -4.31
CA ILE A 80 -17.65 2.13 -5.06
C ILE A 80 -18.03 3.28 -4.11
N ALA A 81 -18.78 2.98 -3.05
CA ALA A 81 -19.16 3.99 -2.04
C ALA A 81 -17.93 4.54 -1.29
N ALA A 82 -16.88 3.74 -1.13
CA ALA A 82 -15.59 4.15 -0.57
C ALA A 82 -14.67 4.86 -1.60
N GLY A 83 -15.13 5.10 -2.83
CA GLY A 83 -14.39 5.82 -3.86
C GLY A 83 -13.33 5.00 -4.60
N MET A 84 -13.27 3.69 -4.39
CA MET A 84 -12.33 2.79 -5.07
C MET A 84 -12.64 2.71 -6.57
N LYS A 85 -11.59 2.66 -7.40
CA LYS A 85 -11.71 2.63 -8.87
C LYS A 85 -11.58 1.23 -9.46
N GLY A 86 -11.10 0.28 -8.66
CA GLY A 86 -10.92 -1.11 -9.04
C GLY A 86 -10.83 -2.00 -7.81
N VAL A 87 -10.76 -3.31 -8.05
CA VAL A 87 -10.54 -4.32 -7.01
C VAL A 87 -9.63 -5.43 -7.54
N ILE A 88 -8.67 -5.85 -6.72
CA ILE A 88 -7.80 -7.01 -6.92
C ILE A 88 -8.24 -8.09 -5.95
N LEU A 89 -8.50 -9.31 -6.44
CA LEU A 89 -8.86 -10.46 -5.62
C LEU A 89 -7.67 -11.40 -5.45
N THR A 90 -7.36 -11.84 -4.23
CA THR A 90 -6.44 -12.94 -3.98
C THR A 90 -7.03 -14.26 -4.51
N ALA A 91 -6.93 -14.50 -5.82
CA ALA A 91 -7.48 -15.71 -6.43
C ALA A 91 -6.84 -16.98 -5.86
N LYS A 92 -5.54 -16.95 -5.58
CA LYS A 92 -4.78 -17.97 -4.83
C LYS A 92 -3.71 -17.28 -3.99
N HIS A 93 -3.74 -17.45 -2.67
CA HIS A 93 -2.70 -17.00 -1.75
C HIS A 93 -1.61 -18.07 -1.55
N HIS A 94 -0.63 -17.84 -0.66
CA HIS A 94 0.52 -18.73 -0.42
C HIS A 94 0.14 -20.14 0.04
N ASP A 95 -1.04 -20.31 0.66
CA ASP A 95 -1.56 -21.62 1.06
C ASP A 95 -1.90 -22.53 -0.14
N GLY A 96 -2.03 -21.95 -1.34
CA GLY A 96 -2.28 -22.66 -2.58
C GLY A 96 -3.77 -22.93 -2.87
N PHE A 97 -4.70 -22.52 -1.98
CA PHE A 97 -6.13 -22.71 -2.20
C PHE A 97 -6.67 -21.77 -3.27
N CYS A 98 -7.26 -22.35 -4.32
CA CYS A 98 -7.81 -21.61 -5.45
C CYS A 98 -9.29 -21.24 -5.22
N LEU A 99 -9.63 -19.97 -5.35
CA LEU A 99 -11.01 -19.45 -5.24
C LEU A 99 -11.86 -19.70 -6.50
N TRP A 100 -11.34 -20.43 -7.46
CA TRP A 100 -12.04 -20.88 -8.65
C TRP A 100 -11.79 -22.37 -8.91
N PRO A 101 -12.70 -23.08 -9.61
CA PRO A 101 -12.54 -24.50 -9.91
C PRO A 101 -11.48 -24.69 -11.01
N PHE A 102 -10.23 -24.87 -10.61
CA PHE A 102 -9.11 -25.10 -11.52
C PHE A 102 -8.85 -26.60 -11.68
N GLU A 103 -8.93 -27.11 -12.91
CA GLU A 103 -8.85 -28.55 -13.22
C GLU A 103 -7.48 -29.17 -12.85
N GLY A 104 -6.41 -28.39 -12.87
CA GLY A 104 -5.05 -28.84 -12.53
C GLY A 104 -4.77 -29.05 -11.03
N ASN A 105 -5.74 -28.80 -10.15
CA ASN A 105 -5.55 -28.86 -8.71
C ASN A 105 -6.85 -29.16 -7.97
N ASP A 106 -6.83 -30.14 -7.07
CA ASP A 106 -7.97 -30.45 -6.18
C ASP A 106 -8.04 -29.53 -4.94
N TYR A 107 -7.05 -28.70 -4.69
CA TYR A 107 -7.03 -27.74 -3.57
C TYR A 107 -7.72 -26.44 -3.99
N ASN A 108 -9.03 -26.50 -4.18
CA ASN A 108 -9.84 -25.39 -4.66
C ASN A 108 -11.30 -25.45 -4.18
N VAL A 109 -12.09 -24.43 -4.46
CA VAL A 109 -13.49 -24.27 -4.05
C VAL A 109 -14.41 -25.41 -4.49
N SER A 110 -14.09 -26.19 -5.54
CA SER A 110 -14.90 -27.32 -5.97
C SER A 110 -14.88 -28.50 -4.99
N LYS A 111 -13.90 -28.56 -4.10
CA LYS A 111 -13.77 -29.56 -3.05
C LYS A 111 -14.37 -29.10 -1.70
N SER A 112 -14.90 -27.88 -1.66
CA SER A 112 -15.59 -27.33 -0.49
C SER A 112 -17.09 -27.69 -0.52
N PRO A 113 -17.80 -27.66 0.62
CA PRO A 113 -19.25 -27.81 0.66
C PRO A 113 -19.99 -26.56 0.15
N TRP A 114 -19.28 -25.44 -0.02
CA TRP A 114 -19.87 -24.19 -0.48
C TRP A 114 -20.51 -24.38 -1.86
N ARG A 115 -21.82 -24.03 -1.95
CA ARG A 115 -22.65 -24.22 -3.16
C ARG A 115 -22.54 -25.61 -3.77
N ASN A 116 -22.39 -26.64 -2.93
CA ASN A 116 -22.23 -28.04 -3.35
C ASN A 116 -21.05 -28.24 -4.33
N GLY A 117 -19.93 -27.54 -4.12
CA GLY A 117 -18.73 -27.59 -4.97
C GLY A 117 -18.86 -26.88 -6.34
N LYS A 118 -19.92 -26.10 -6.56
CA LYS A 118 -20.17 -25.37 -7.82
C LYS A 118 -19.88 -23.88 -7.74
N GLY A 119 -19.33 -23.40 -6.63
CA GLY A 119 -19.00 -22.00 -6.42
C GLY A 119 -17.76 -21.58 -7.19
N ASN A 120 -17.67 -20.29 -7.57
CA ASN A 120 -16.52 -19.68 -8.21
C ASN A 120 -16.47 -18.20 -7.82
N VAL A 121 -15.64 -17.86 -6.82
CA VAL A 121 -15.56 -16.50 -6.28
C VAL A 121 -14.99 -15.52 -7.31
N VAL A 122 -14.00 -15.96 -8.09
CA VAL A 122 -13.37 -15.14 -9.15
C VAL A 122 -14.41 -14.71 -10.17
N LYS A 123 -15.24 -15.67 -10.63
CA LYS A 123 -16.33 -15.39 -11.58
C LYS A 123 -17.37 -14.45 -10.99
N GLU A 124 -17.84 -14.72 -9.76
CA GLU A 124 -18.88 -13.91 -9.12
C GLU A 124 -18.44 -12.46 -8.92
N LEU A 125 -17.17 -12.25 -8.52
CA LEU A 125 -16.64 -10.91 -8.37
C LEU A 125 -16.44 -10.21 -9.71
N SER A 126 -15.89 -10.89 -10.71
CA SER A 126 -15.69 -10.29 -12.05
C SER A 126 -17.03 -9.87 -12.70
N GLU A 127 -18.07 -10.69 -12.54
CA GLU A 127 -19.42 -10.37 -13.03
C GLU A 127 -20.05 -9.19 -12.27
N ALA A 128 -19.89 -9.13 -10.94
CA ALA A 128 -20.34 -8.00 -10.13
C ALA A 128 -19.61 -6.70 -10.51
N CYS A 129 -18.28 -6.76 -10.71
CA CYS A 129 -17.49 -5.63 -11.19
C CYS A 129 -17.97 -5.14 -12.56
N LYS A 130 -18.17 -6.03 -13.51
CA LYS A 130 -18.71 -5.71 -14.85
C LYS A 130 -20.08 -5.04 -14.76
N LYS A 131 -20.97 -5.57 -13.92
CA LYS A 131 -22.33 -5.05 -13.73
C LYS A 131 -22.35 -3.62 -13.19
N HIS A 132 -21.44 -3.28 -12.27
CA HIS A 132 -21.40 -2.00 -11.58
C HIS A 132 -20.33 -1.03 -12.10
N GLY A 133 -19.57 -1.41 -13.13
CA GLY A 133 -18.54 -0.57 -13.74
C GLY A 133 -17.28 -0.38 -12.90
N LEU A 134 -17.00 -1.28 -11.93
CA LEU A 134 -15.75 -1.31 -11.18
C LEU A 134 -14.70 -2.11 -11.97
N LYS A 135 -13.45 -1.65 -12.04
CA LYS A 135 -12.37 -2.41 -12.69
C LYS A 135 -12.02 -3.64 -11.85
N PHE A 136 -11.77 -4.77 -12.53
CA PHE A 136 -11.43 -6.06 -11.91
C PHE A 136 -9.96 -6.40 -12.14
N ALA A 137 -9.33 -7.07 -11.18
CA ALA A 137 -7.97 -7.57 -11.28
C ALA A 137 -7.76 -8.80 -10.38
N VAL A 138 -6.64 -9.49 -10.56
CA VAL A 138 -6.32 -10.73 -9.85
C VAL A 138 -4.92 -10.69 -9.26
N TYR A 139 -4.81 -11.23 -8.05
CA TYR A 139 -3.56 -11.63 -7.42
C TYR A 139 -3.41 -13.14 -7.56
N LEU A 140 -2.25 -13.58 -7.99
CA LEU A 140 -1.89 -14.98 -8.07
C LEU A 140 -0.52 -15.19 -7.39
N SER A 141 -0.51 -15.78 -6.18
CA SER A 141 0.74 -16.08 -5.48
C SER A 141 1.64 -17.00 -6.30
N PRO A 142 2.88 -16.59 -6.58
CA PRO A 142 3.87 -17.49 -7.17
C PRO A 142 4.29 -18.60 -6.19
N TRP A 143 4.32 -18.32 -4.90
CA TRP A 143 4.58 -19.32 -3.87
C TRP A 143 3.33 -20.16 -3.61
N ASP A 144 3.49 -21.47 -3.47
CA ASP A 144 2.41 -22.41 -3.21
C ASP A 144 2.86 -23.47 -2.19
N ARG A 145 2.38 -23.34 -0.97
CA ARG A 145 2.74 -24.18 0.17
C ARG A 145 2.05 -25.55 0.14
N SER A 146 1.01 -25.73 -0.69
CA SER A 146 0.30 -27.01 -0.80
C SER A 146 0.98 -28.01 -1.73
N ARG A 147 1.68 -27.53 -2.75
CA ARG A 147 2.15 -28.34 -3.89
C ARG A 147 3.41 -29.14 -3.60
N ALA A 148 3.33 -30.46 -3.80
CA ALA A 148 4.47 -31.36 -3.67
C ALA A 148 5.62 -31.05 -4.63
N ASP A 149 5.32 -30.51 -5.80
CA ASP A 149 6.29 -30.18 -6.85
C ASP A 149 6.80 -28.72 -6.80
N TYR A 150 6.41 -27.91 -5.80
CA TYR A 150 6.98 -26.58 -5.65
C TYR A 150 8.52 -26.64 -5.56
N GLY A 151 9.20 -25.79 -6.31
CA GLY A 151 10.66 -25.82 -6.46
C GLY A 151 11.15 -26.61 -7.68
N SER A 152 10.26 -27.29 -8.42
CA SER A 152 10.58 -28.00 -9.66
C SER A 152 10.05 -27.28 -10.92
N PRO A 153 10.53 -27.62 -12.12
CA PRO A 153 10.01 -27.06 -13.37
C PRO A 153 8.52 -27.34 -13.61
N SER A 154 8.00 -28.50 -13.17
CA SER A 154 6.57 -28.84 -13.36
C SER A 154 5.64 -27.88 -12.60
N TYR A 155 6.08 -27.36 -11.45
CA TYR A 155 5.33 -26.34 -10.75
C TYR A 155 5.25 -25.03 -11.56
N VAL A 156 6.33 -24.64 -12.24
CA VAL A 156 6.34 -23.43 -13.07
C VAL A 156 5.31 -23.54 -14.21
N ASP A 157 5.22 -24.68 -14.85
CA ASP A 157 4.22 -24.95 -15.90
C ASP A 157 2.80 -24.91 -15.32
N TYR A 158 2.59 -25.49 -14.13
CA TYR A 158 1.32 -25.40 -13.41
C TYR A 158 0.95 -23.95 -13.08
N PHE A 159 1.88 -23.17 -12.54
CA PHE A 159 1.65 -21.76 -12.22
C PHE A 159 1.29 -20.93 -13.46
N HIS A 160 1.99 -21.15 -14.58
CA HIS A 160 1.67 -20.49 -15.85
C HIS A 160 0.31 -20.93 -16.41
N SER A 161 -0.12 -22.18 -16.18
CA SER A 161 -1.46 -22.63 -16.60
C SER A 161 -2.57 -21.97 -15.78
N GLN A 162 -2.39 -21.79 -14.46
CA GLN A 162 -3.30 -21.01 -13.61
C GLN A 162 -3.42 -19.56 -14.09
N LEU A 163 -2.29 -18.93 -14.41
CA LEU A 163 -2.28 -17.57 -14.93
C LEU A 163 -3.08 -17.46 -16.25
N ARG A 164 -2.86 -18.39 -17.19
CA ARG A 164 -3.62 -18.42 -18.46
C ARG A 164 -5.13 -18.58 -18.23
N ASP A 165 -5.51 -19.47 -17.34
CA ASP A 165 -6.92 -19.72 -17.02
C ASP A 165 -7.59 -18.45 -16.47
N LEU A 166 -6.96 -17.77 -15.51
CA LEU A 166 -7.45 -16.52 -14.93
C LEU A 166 -7.55 -15.39 -15.97
N LEU A 167 -6.57 -15.26 -16.86
CA LEU A 167 -6.54 -14.19 -17.86
C LEU A 167 -7.46 -14.42 -19.07
N THR A 168 -7.95 -15.63 -19.25
CA THR A 168 -8.81 -16.00 -20.39
C THR A 168 -10.29 -15.97 -20.03
N ASN A 169 -10.67 -16.41 -18.81
CA ASN A 169 -12.05 -16.80 -18.51
C ASN A 169 -12.87 -15.76 -17.74
N TYR A 170 -12.25 -14.71 -17.20
CA TYR A 170 -12.89 -13.79 -16.26
C TYR A 170 -12.98 -12.33 -16.74
N GLY A 171 -12.79 -12.10 -18.04
CA GLY A 171 -12.87 -10.78 -18.67
C GLY A 171 -11.59 -9.96 -18.54
N PRO A 172 -11.67 -8.65 -18.87
CA PRO A 172 -10.50 -7.79 -18.83
C PRO A 172 -10.05 -7.52 -17.40
N VAL A 173 -8.73 -7.54 -17.17
CA VAL A 173 -8.10 -7.17 -15.90
C VAL A 173 -7.27 -5.90 -16.07
N PHE A 174 -7.31 -4.99 -15.08
CA PHE A 174 -6.50 -3.77 -15.13
C PHE A 174 -5.10 -3.99 -14.59
N GLU A 175 -4.91 -5.02 -13.74
CA GLU A 175 -3.66 -5.35 -13.09
C GLU A 175 -3.55 -6.84 -12.81
N VAL A 176 -2.33 -7.37 -12.83
CA VAL A 176 -2.02 -8.71 -12.32
C VAL A 176 -0.93 -8.59 -11.26
N TRP A 177 -1.24 -9.08 -10.07
CA TRP A 177 -0.44 -8.90 -8.87
C TRP A 177 0.32 -10.18 -8.50
N PHE A 178 1.65 -10.11 -8.51
CA PHE A 178 2.54 -11.21 -8.12
C PHE A 178 3.27 -10.86 -6.83
N ASP A 179 3.03 -11.64 -5.79
CA ASP A 179 3.67 -11.46 -4.49
C ASP A 179 5.17 -11.79 -4.56
N GLY A 180 5.97 -10.99 -3.87
CA GLY A 180 7.42 -11.19 -3.74
C GLY A 180 7.80 -12.29 -2.76
N ALA A 181 6.89 -12.75 -1.88
CA ALA A 181 7.12 -13.87 -0.98
C ALA A 181 7.32 -15.17 -1.77
N ASN A 182 8.41 -15.88 -1.49
CA ASN A 182 8.80 -17.03 -2.27
C ASN A 182 9.68 -17.99 -1.45
N GLY A 183 9.24 -19.21 -1.35
CA GLY A 183 9.95 -20.23 -0.59
C GLY A 183 9.84 -20.03 0.93
N GLY A 184 10.08 -21.08 1.66
CA GLY A 184 9.91 -21.17 3.11
C GLY A 184 9.30 -22.50 3.52
N ASP A 185 8.78 -22.54 4.73
CA ASP A 185 8.09 -23.72 5.27
C ASP A 185 6.74 -23.93 4.60
N GLY A 186 6.31 -25.17 4.43
CA GLY A 186 5.04 -25.51 3.85
C GLY A 186 4.68 -26.99 3.99
N TYR A 187 3.42 -27.31 3.70
CA TYR A 187 2.93 -28.68 3.67
C TYR A 187 3.57 -29.50 2.55
N TYR A 188 3.69 -28.91 1.37
CA TYR A 188 4.34 -29.48 0.18
C TYR A 188 3.94 -30.94 -0.10
N GLY A 189 2.63 -31.20 -0.12
CA GLY A 189 2.09 -32.54 -0.37
C GLY A 189 2.38 -33.57 0.75
N GLY A 190 2.63 -33.12 1.97
CA GLY A 190 2.93 -33.95 3.12
C GLY A 190 4.41 -33.99 3.53
N ALA A 191 5.30 -33.41 2.74
CA ALA A 191 6.73 -33.37 3.06
C ALA A 191 7.03 -32.54 4.32
N ARG A 192 6.24 -31.46 4.57
CA ARG A 192 6.39 -30.57 5.72
C ARG A 192 7.83 -30.08 5.90
N ASP A 193 8.41 -29.63 4.81
CA ASP A 193 9.81 -29.17 4.74
C ASP A 193 9.92 -27.67 4.47
N LYS A 194 11.17 -27.18 4.38
CA LYS A 194 11.49 -25.82 3.96
C LYS A 194 12.08 -25.86 2.56
N ARG A 195 11.53 -25.08 1.62
CA ARG A 195 12.02 -24.98 0.26
C ARG A 195 12.54 -23.59 -0.06
N THR A 196 13.68 -23.56 -0.71
CA THR A 196 14.31 -22.35 -1.26
C THR A 196 14.37 -22.46 -2.78
N ILE A 197 14.22 -21.32 -3.45
CA ILE A 197 14.27 -21.23 -4.91
C ILE A 197 15.20 -20.10 -5.34
N ASP A 198 15.63 -20.13 -6.59
CA ASP A 198 16.26 -18.97 -7.22
C ASP A 198 15.19 -17.90 -7.51
N ARG A 199 15.08 -16.93 -6.61
CA ARG A 199 14.05 -15.89 -6.64
C ARG A 199 13.97 -15.17 -7.97
N LYS A 200 15.11 -14.95 -8.63
CA LYS A 200 15.19 -14.18 -9.87
C LYS A 200 14.71 -14.97 -11.09
N ASN A 201 15.03 -16.27 -11.15
CA ASN A 201 14.89 -17.02 -12.39
C ASN A 201 13.82 -18.13 -12.34
N TYR A 202 13.50 -18.67 -11.15
CA TYR A 202 12.69 -19.89 -11.00
C TYR A 202 11.32 -19.78 -11.69
N TYR A 203 10.58 -18.70 -11.49
CA TYR A 203 9.22 -18.57 -12.03
C TYR A 203 9.16 -18.21 -13.51
N ASN A 204 10.31 -17.96 -14.15
CA ASN A 204 10.40 -17.56 -15.56
C ASN A 204 9.52 -16.32 -15.89
N TYR A 205 9.74 -15.22 -15.19
CA TYR A 205 8.99 -13.97 -15.40
C TYR A 205 8.97 -13.48 -16.85
N PRO A 206 10.01 -13.64 -17.69
CA PRO A 206 9.92 -13.31 -19.10
C PRO A 206 8.78 -14.05 -19.82
N ARG A 207 8.52 -15.32 -19.45
CA ARG A 207 7.39 -16.08 -20.01
C ARG A 207 6.04 -15.59 -19.47
N ILE A 208 5.98 -15.20 -18.20
CA ILE A 208 4.80 -14.58 -17.58
C ILE A 208 4.43 -13.30 -18.34
N TYR A 209 5.38 -12.43 -18.64
CA TYR A 209 5.15 -11.19 -19.39
C TYR A 209 4.62 -11.46 -20.79
N GLN A 210 5.16 -12.46 -21.51
CA GLN A 210 4.62 -12.87 -22.82
C GLN A 210 3.17 -13.36 -22.76
N ILE A 211 2.79 -14.07 -21.69
CA ILE A 211 1.41 -14.51 -21.47
C ILE A 211 0.50 -13.30 -21.28
N LEU A 212 0.92 -12.36 -20.44
CA LEU A 212 0.17 -11.12 -20.17
C LEU A 212 0.00 -10.26 -21.43
N ASP A 213 1.08 -10.00 -22.15
CA ASP A 213 1.05 -9.22 -23.39
C ASP A 213 0.13 -9.84 -24.45
N SER A 214 0.05 -11.17 -24.50
CA SER A 214 -0.82 -11.88 -25.43
C SER A 214 -2.30 -11.86 -25.04
N LEU A 215 -2.62 -12.00 -23.73
CA LEU A 215 -3.99 -12.20 -23.25
C LEU A 215 -4.62 -10.93 -22.70
N GLN A 216 -3.84 -10.06 -22.05
CA GLN A 216 -4.27 -8.86 -21.36
C GLN A 216 -3.27 -7.71 -21.56
N PRO A 217 -3.04 -7.21 -22.79
CA PRO A 217 -1.99 -6.22 -23.10
C PRO A 217 -2.16 -4.89 -22.34
N GLN A 218 -3.38 -4.59 -21.87
CA GLN A 218 -3.69 -3.37 -21.12
C GLN A 218 -3.49 -3.52 -19.61
N ALA A 219 -3.22 -4.75 -19.13
CA ALA A 219 -2.97 -4.96 -17.71
C ALA A 219 -1.62 -4.39 -17.29
N VAL A 220 -1.59 -3.76 -16.11
CA VAL A 220 -0.35 -3.40 -15.43
C VAL A 220 0.14 -4.63 -14.66
N VAL A 221 1.44 -4.83 -14.61
CA VAL A 221 2.05 -5.95 -13.89
C VAL A 221 2.69 -5.44 -12.62
N PHE A 222 2.18 -5.88 -11.48
CA PHE A 222 2.79 -5.63 -10.18
C PHE A 222 3.76 -6.74 -9.81
N SER A 223 4.93 -6.34 -9.34
CA SER A 223 5.86 -7.12 -8.53
C SER A 223 6.81 -6.17 -7.80
N ASP A 224 7.75 -6.67 -6.98
CA ASP A 224 8.77 -5.80 -6.38
C ASP A 224 9.55 -5.00 -7.42
N GLY A 225 9.80 -5.59 -8.58
CA GLY A 225 10.57 -5.01 -9.68
C GLY A 225 9.76 -4.63 -10.93
N GLY A 226 8.45 -4.59 -10.84
CA GLY A 226 7.60 -4.27 -11.99
C GLY A 226 7.40 -5.44 -12.96
N PRO A 227 7.24 -5.19 -14.27
CA PRO A 227 7.61 -3.97 -15.02
C PRO A 227 6.55 -2.85 -15.05
N GLY A 228 5.31 -3.12 -14.64
CA GLY A 228 4.22 -2.15 -14.71
C GLY A 228 4.26 -1.16 -13.55
N CYS A 229 4.19 -1.66 -12.34
CA CYS A 229 4.34 -0.92 -11.08
C CYS A 229 5.18 -1.75 -10.10
N ARG A 230 5.72 -1.10 -9.07
CA ARG A 230 6.53 -1.76 -8.06
C ARG A 230 5.88 -1.70 -6.69
N TRP A 231 6.17 -2.69 -5.87
CA TRP A 231 5.92 -2.59 -4.45
C TRP A 231 6.68 -1.41 -3.84
N VAL A 232 6.02 -0.69 -2.93
CA VAL A 232 6.64 0.44 -2.22
C VAL A 232 7.70 0.01 -1.18
N GLY A 233 7.84 -1.29 -0.92
CA GLY A 233 8.82 -1.84 0.00
C GLY A 233 8.40 -1.85 1.47
N ASN A 234 7.14 -1.59 1.77
CA ASN A 234 6.56 -1.71 3.10
C ASN A 234 5.05 -1.96 3.01
N GLU A 235 4.46 -2.57 4.03
CA GLU A 235 3.02 -2.79 4.17
C GLU A 235 2.35 -1.74 5.10
N LYS A 236 3.03 -0.61 5.32
CA LYS A 236 2.51 0.50 6.12
C LYS A 236 1.64 1.46 5.32
N GLY A 237 1.65 1.35 3.99
CA GLY A 237 0.80 2.10 3.07
C GLY A 237 1.30 3.51 2.75
N PHE A 238 2.63 3.74 2.74
CA PHE A 238 3.18 5.03 2.37
C PHE A 238 4.47 4.94 1.57
N ALA A 239 4.67 5.91 0.69
CA ALA A 239 5.91 6.14 -0.06
C ALA A 239 6.78 7.20 0.61
N GLY A 240 8.05 7.25 0.26
CA GLY A 240 8.96 8.31 0.67
C GLY A 240 8.51 9.69 0.18
N GLU A 241 8.86 10.74 0.92
CA GLU A 241 8.62 12.15 0.50
C GLU A 241 9.37 12.47 -0.79
N THR A 242 10.55 11.88 -0.97
CA THR A 242 11.22 11.75 -2.26
C THR A 242 10.82 10.44 -2.89
N ASN A 243 10.12 10.47 -4.02
CA ASN A 243 9.69 9.26 -4.72
C ASN A 243 9.79 9.43 -6.24
N TRP A 244 10.75 8.71 -6.84
CA TRP A 244 10.90 8.60 -8.27
C TRP A 244 10.11 7.42 -8.82
N ALA A 245 9.44 7.63 -9.95
CA ALA A 245 8.75 6.53 -10.64
C ALA A 245 9.71 5.64 -11.46
N PHE A 246 10.98 5.58 -11.09
CA PHE A 246 12.03 4.88 -11.84
C PHE A 246 12.73 3.83 -10.99
N ILE A 247 13.13 2.72 -11.64
CA ILE A 247 14.02 1.71 -11.08
C ILE A 247 15.11 1.31 -12.10
N PRO A 248 16.25 0.78 -11.65
CA PRO A 248 17.24 0.17 -12.55
C PRO A 248 16.77 -1.23 -12.97
N LYS A 249 16.31 -1.36 -14.22
CA LYS A 249 15.66 -2.55 -14.81
C LYS A 249 16.39 -3.87 -14.57
N ASN A 250 17.73 -3.84 -14.59
CA ASN A 250 18.52 -5.07 -14.48
C ASN A 250 18.91 -5.42 -13.04
N THR A 251 18.67 -4.52 -12.09
CA THR A 251 19.04 -4.67 -10.68
C THR A 251 17.86 -5.11 -9.83
N VAL A 252 16.70 -4.46 -10.00
CA VAL A 252 15.48 -4.77 -9.24
C VAL A 252 14.66 -5.81 -10.00
N TYR A 253 14.20 -6.84 -9.32
CA TYR A 253 13.48 -7.97 -9.89
C TYR A 253 12.43 -8.50 -8.89
N PRO A 254 11.43 -9.29 -9.31
CA PRO A 254 10.47 -9.91 -8.40
C PRO A 254 11.15 -10.74 -7.30
N GLY A 255 10.82 -10.49 -6.02
CA GLY A 255 11.51 -11.07 -4.87
C GLY A 255 12.82 -10.36 -4.50
N TYR A 256 12.97 -9.08 -4.86
CA TYR A 256 14.16 -8.27 -4.57
C TYR A 256 14.40 -8.12 -3.06
N PRO A 257 15.62 -8.47 -2.55
CA PRO A 257 15.85 -8.54 -1.11
C PRO A 257 15.98 -7.15 -0.44
N ASN A 258 16.45 -6.12 -1.17
CA ASN A 258 16.64 -4.77 -0.63
C ASN A 258 15.37 -3.89 -0.82
N TYR A 259 14.21 -4.48 -0.63
CA TYR A 259 12.92 -3.83 -0.88
C TYR A 259 12.68 -2.52 -0.11
N PRO A 260 13.27 -2.22 1.08
CA PRO A 260 13.07 -0.92 1.73
C PRO A 260 13.49 0.29 0.89
N GLU A 261 14.42 0.12 -0.06
CA GLU A 261 14.86 1.17 -0.98
C GLU A 261 13.77 1.54 -2.00
N LEU A 262 12.83 0.62 -2.27
CA LEU A 262 11.77 0.81 -3.27
C LEU A 262 10.80 1.94 -2.92
N GLN A 263 10.72 2.36 -1.65
CA GLN A 263 9.87 3.48 -1.25
C GLN A 263 10.28 4.83 -1.85
N PHE A 264 11.54 4.96 -2.27
CA PHE A 264 12.09 6.21 -2.82
C PHE A 264 12.21 6.20 -4.35
N GLY A 265 12.26 5.00 -4.96
CA GLY A 265 12.67 4.86 -6.35
C GLY A 265 14.11 5.36 -6.57
N TYR A 266 14.54 5.46 -7.82
CA TYR A 266 15.93 5.77 -8.16
C TYR A 266 15.96 6.91 -9.19
N PRO A 267 16.60 8.05 -8.90
CA PRO A 267 16.61 9.23 -9.80
C PRO A 267 17.29 8.97 -11.16
N ASP A 268 18.17 7.99 -11.22
CA ASP A 268 18.92 7.51 -12.38
C ASP A 268 18.40 6.19 -12.95
N GLY A 269 17.24 5.71 -12.48
CA GLY A 269 16.58 4.51 -13.01
C GLY A 269 16.24 4.64 -14.50
N ASP A 270 16.28 3.53 -15.22
CA ASP A 270 16.09 3.44 -16.67
C ASP A 270 14.75 2.81 -17.10
N GLN A 271 13.92 2.40 -16.13
CA GLN A 271 12.59 1.86 -16.35
C GLN A 271 11.54 2.62 -15.54
N TRP A 272 10.44 3.06 -16.20
CA TRP A 272 9.29 3.62 -15.49
C TRP A 272 8.55 2.49 -14.74
N THR A 273 8.50 2.62 -13.42
CA THR A 273 7.88 1.64 -12.52
C THR A 273 7.43 2.37 -11.26
N ALA A 274 6.30 3.05 -11.35
CA ALA A 274 5.76 3.84 -10.25
C ALA A 274 5.41 2.96 -9.04
N ALA A 275 5.46 3.52 -7.83
CA ALA A 275 5.20 2.79 -6.60
C ALA A 275 3.70 2.56 -6.39
N GLU A 276 3.37 1.38 -5.86
CA GLU A 276 2.08 1.05 -5.27
C GLU A 276 2.26 0.85 -3.77
N CYS A 277 1.41 1.51 -2.98
CA CYS A 277 1.35 1.38 -1.54
C CYS A 277 0.19 0.47 -1.16
N ASP A 278 0.49 -0.75 -0.76
CA ASP A 278 -0.46 -1.71 -0.24
C ASP A 278 -0.55 -1.62 1.28
N VAL A 279 -1.76 -1.66 1.81
CA VAL A 279 -2.02 -1.63 3.26
C VAL A 279 -3.39 -2.20 3.57
N SER A 280 -3.53 -2.91 4.68
CA SER A 280 -4.84 -3.38 5.12
C SER A 280 -5.56 -2.32 5.97
N ILE A 281 -6.90 -2.25 5.83
CA ILE A 281 -7.76 -1.44 6.70
C ILE A 281 -7.76 -1.95 8.15
N ARG A 282 -7.41 -3.22 8.35
CA ARG A 282 -7.25 -3.92 9.63
C ARG A 282 -5.76 -4.17 9.91
N PRO A 283 -5.39 -4.66 11.12
CA PRO A 283 -4.03 -5.12 11.35
C PRO A 283 -3.61 -6.24 10.41
N GLY A 284 -4.41 -7.30 10.27
CA GLY A 284 -4.14 -8.43 9.38
C GLY A 284 -4.62 -8.21 7.93
N TRP A 285 -4.11 -9.03 7.00
CA TRP A 285 -4.56 -9.08 5.61
C TRP A 285 -5.86 -9.90 5.48
N PHE A 286 -5.96 -11.03 6.17
CA PHE A 286 -7.18 -11.81 6.26
C PHE A 286 -8.05 -11.34 7.43
N TYR A 287 -9.32 -11.76 7.44
CA TYR A 287 -10.25 -11.39 8.48
C TYR A 287 -10.01 -12.20 9.76
N HIS A 288 -9.86 -11.50 10.88
CA HIS A 288 -9.78 -12.03 12.24
C HIS A 288 -10.84 -11.35 13.10
N PRO A 289 -11.74 -12.11 13.77
CA PRO A 289 -12.84 -11.53 14.56
C PRO A 289 -12.36 -10.60 15.70
N GLU A 290 -11.20 -10.89 16.31
CA GLU A 290 -10.59 -10.10 17.37
C GLU A 290 -10.02 -8.74 16.91
N GLU A 291 -10.08 -8.44 15.61
CA GLU A 291 -9.66 -7.17 15.03
C GLU A 291 -10.83 -6.23 14.71
N ASP A 292 -12.08 -6.59 15.04
CA ASP A 292 -13.24 -5.75 14.71
C ASP A 292 -13.21 -4.36 15.39
N ASP A 293 -12.51 -4.22 16.51
CA ASP A 293 -12.29 -2.95 17.21
C ASP A 293 -10.98 -2.22 16.79
N LYS A 294 -10.21 -2.78 15.84
CA LYS A 294 -8.90 -2.27 15.40
C LYS A 294 -8.90 -1.76 13.97
N VAL A 295 -10.07 -1.55 13.39
CA VAL A 295 -10.21 -1.00 12.02
C VAL A 295 -9.68 0.43 11.98
N LYS A 296 -8.83 0.76 11.01
CA LYS A 296 -8.29 2.11 10.82
C LYS A 296 -9.40 3.14 10.69
N SER A 297 -9.28 4.25 11.43
CA SER A 297 -10.24 5.35 11.37
C SER A 297 -10.20 6.09 10.03
N PRO A 298 -11.24 6.87 9.68
CA PRO A 298 -11.22 7.71 8.47
C PRO A 298 -10.01 8.65 8.42
N GLU A 299 -9.55 9.19 9.55
CA GLU A 299 -8.40 10.09 9.65
C GLU A 299 -7.08 9.36 9.39
N GLN A 300 -6.94 8.11 9.90
CA GLN A 300 -5.79 7.26 9.61
C GLN A 300 -5.72 6.91 8.12
N LEU A 301 -6.86 6.57 7.51
CA LEU A 301 -6.95 6.29 6.08
C LEU A 301 -6.65 7.54 5.23
N ALA A 302 -7.10 8.72 5.69
CA ALA A 302 -6.76 9.99 5.03
C ALA A 302 -5.25 10.28 5.11
N ASP A 303 -4.60 10.01 6.25
CA ASP A 303 -3.13 10.14 6.35
C ASP A 303 -2.41 9.21 5.37
N LEU A 304 -2.87 7.96 5.24
CA LEU A 304 -2.33 7.03 4.23
C LEU A 304 -2.49 7.58 2.80
N TYR A 305 -3.64 8.18 2.47
CA TYR A 305 -3.85 8.82 1.16
C TYR A 305 -2.85 9.95 0.89
N TYR A 306 -2.62 10.83 1.87
CA TYR A 306 -1.62 11.91 1.74
C TYR A 306 -0.21 11.36 1.57
N ARG A 307 0.13 10.27 2.24
CA ARG A 307 1.48 9.68 2.23
C ARG A 307 1.72 8.64 1.13
N SER A 308 0.68 8.23 0.42
CA SER A 308 0.77 7.35 -0.75
C SER A 308 0.50 8.13 -2.04
N VAL A 309 -0.77 8.44 -2.32
CA VAL A 309 -1.20 9.23 -3.50
C VAL A 309 -0.54 10.61 -3.50
N GLY A 310 -0.47 11.26 -2.33
CA GLY A 310 0.21 12.54 -2.17
C GLY A 310 1.74 12.48 -2.27
N HIS A 311 2.34 11.29 -2.33
CA HIS A 311 3.77 11.06 -2.52
C HIS A 311 4.07 10.30 -3.82
N ASN A 312 3.32 10.60 -4.89
CA ASN A 312 3.58 10.04 -6.24
C ASN A 312 3.44 8.51 -6.32
N ALA A 313 2.60 7.90 -5.49
CA ALA A 313 2.28 6.47 -5.50
C ALA A 313 0.76 6.26 -5.63
N THR A 314 0.30 5.05 -5.90
CA THR A 314 -1.10 4.69 -5.75
C THR A 314 -1.36 4.09 -4.36
N LEU A 315 -2.62 4.03 -3.95
CA LEU A 315 -3.05 3.38 -2.71
C LEU A 315 -3.90 2.15 -3.02
N LEU A 316 -3.39 0.99 -2.68
CA LEU A 316 -4.09 -0.29 -2.70
C LEU A 316 -4.54 -0.61 -1.26
N LEU A 317 -5.82 -0.35 -0.95
CA LEU A 317 -6.38 -0.57 0.37
C LEU A 317 -7.06 -1.93 0.47
N ASN A 318 -6.61 -2.78 1.38
CA ASN A 318 -7.18 -4.11 1.57
C ASN A 318 -8.41 -4.11 2.48
N PHE A 319 -9.42 -4.85 2.06
CA PHE A 319 -10.66 -5.13 2.78
C PHE A 319 -10.74 -6.64 3.04
N PRO A 320 -10.39 -7.10 4.25
CA PRO A 320 -10.60 -8.50 4.62
C PRO A 320 -12.08 -8.86 4.60
N VAL A 321 -12.41 -9.98 3.96
CA VAL A 321 -13.80 -10.49 3.92
C VAL A 321 -14.02 -11.49 5.05
N ASP A 322 -15.12 -11.34 5.79
CA ASP A 322 -15.46 -12.17 6.94
C ASP A 322 -15.83 -13.62 6.53
N ARG A 323 -15.95 -14.50 7.53
CA ARG A 323 -16.30 -15.93 7.31
C ARG A 323 -17.72 -16.14 6.72
N ASN A 324 -18.59 -15.11 6.78
CA ASN A 324 -19.87 -15.15 6.07
C ASN A 324 -19.74 -14.85 4.58
N GLY A 325 -18.65 -14.23 4.17
CA GLY A 325 -18.40 -13.77 2.79
C GLY A 325 -18.84 -12.32 2.55
N LEU A 326 -18.76 -11.47 3.57
CA LEU A 326 -19.13 -10.05 3.50
C LEU A 326 -17.98 -9.14 3.96
N ILE A 327 -17.88 -7.95 3.37
CA ILE A 327 -17.07 -6.88 3.96
C ILE A 327 -17.78 -6.41 5.24
N ASN A 328 -17.03 -6.36 6.35
CA ASN A 328 -17.56 -5.99 7.66
C ASN A 328 -18.15 -4.57 7.64
N PRO A 329 -19.30 -4.33 8.31
CA PRO A 329 -19.92 -3.01 8.36
C PRO A 329 -19.01 -1.88 8.89
N VAL A 330 -18.10 -2.18 9.83
CA VAL A 330 -17.15 -1.18 10.37
C VAL A 330 -16.15 -0.77 9.31
N ASP A 331 -15.57 -1.73 8.57
CA ASP A 331 -14.66 -1.47 7.47
C ASP A 331 -15.32 -0.62 6.39
N SER A 332 -16.55 -1.00 6.01
CA SER A 332 -17.37 -0.26 5.05
C SER A 332 -17.62 1.18 5.51
N ALA A 333 -18.05 1.38 6.75
CA ALA A 333 -18.35 2.71 7.29
C ALA A 333 -17.09 3.60 7.33
N ASN A 334 -15.95 3.08 7.81
CA ASN A 334 -14.71 3.84 7.91
C ASN A 334 -14.16 4.21 6.52
N ALA A 335 -14.18 3.29 5.56
CA ALA A 335 -13.73 3.57 4.20
C ALA A 335 -14.63 4.61 3.48
N VAL A 336 -15.95 4.53 3.64
CA VAL A 336 -16.89 5.53 3.09
C VAL A 336 -16.68 6.91 3.73
N ASN A 337 -16.46 6.95 5.04
CA ASN A 337 -16.19 8.20 5.75
C ASN A 337 -14.82 8.79 5.40
N PHE A 338 -13.80 7.95 5.18
CA PHE A 338 -12.52 8.35 4.61
C PHE A 338 -12.69 9.03 3.25
N HIS A 339 -13.44 8.41 2.33
CA HIS A 339 -13.69 9.02 1.02
C HIS A 339 -14.38 10.39 1.14
N LYS A 340 -15.39 10.50 2.00
CA LYS A 340 -16.05 11.80 2.29
C LYS A 340 -15.09 12.82 2.89
N LEU A 341 -14.17 12.39 3.75
CA LEU A 341 -13.15 13.25 4.35
C LEU A 341 -12.23 13.84 3.29
N ILE A 342 -11.70 13.01 2.38
CA ILE A 342 -10.87 13.47 1.26
C ILE A 342 -11.65 14.43 0.35
N GLN A 343 -12.91 14.11 0.02
CA GLN A 343 -13.76 15.01 -0.76
C GLN A 343 -14.00 16.36 -0.06
N ARG A 344 -14.18 16.37 1.26
CA ARG A 344 -14.31 17.60 2.04
C ARG A 344 -13.02 18.43 2.01
N GLU A 345 -11.86 17.79 2.18
CA GLU A 345 -10.57 18.49 2.26
C GLU A 345 -10.07 19.01 0.91
N LEU A 346 -10.33 18.27 -0.18
CA LEU A 346 -9.80 18.53 -1.51
C LEU A 346 -10.87 18.83 -2.57
N GLY A 347 -12.14 19.00 -2.16
CA GLY A 347 -13.24 19.18 -3.11
C GLY A 347 -13.40 20.60 -3.63
N ASN A 348 -12.99 21.62 -2.86
CA ASN A 348 -13.13 23.03 -3.26
C ASN A 348 -11.78 23.65 -3.60
N ASN A 349 -11.40 23.60 -4.87
CA ASN A 349 -10.15 24.19 -5.34
C ASN A 349 -10.26 25.72 -5.45
N LEU A 350 -9.57 26.45 -4.57
CA LEU A 350 -9.59 27.92 -4.49
C LEU A 350 -8.99 28.63 -5.71
N VAL A 351 -8.20 27.91 -6.52
CA VAL A 351 -7.52 28.45 -7.72
C VAL A 351 -8.10 27.90 -9.03
N ALA A 352 -9.19 27.15 -8.99
CA ALA A 352 -9.83 26.59 -10.19
C ALA A 352 -10.16 27.69 -11.20
N GLY A 353 -9.69 27.54 -12.45
CA GLY A 353 -9.89 28.49 -13.54
C GLY A 353 -9.13 29.81 -13.41
N MET A 354 -8.34 30.04 -12.36
CA MET A 354 -7.48 31.24 -12.23
C MET A 354 -6.28 31.11 -13.17
N LYS A 355 -5.89 32.22 -13.81
CA LYS A 355 -4.62 32.29 -14.53
C LYS A 355 -3.53 32.79 -13.58
N PRO A 356 -2.56 31.93 -13.15
CA PRO A 356 -1.47 32.39 -12.32
C PRO A 356 -0.47 33.25 -13.12
N LYS A 357 0.28 34.10 -12.42
CA LYS A 357 1.48 34.75 -12.97
C LYS A 357 2.64 33.75 -12.85
N VAL A 358 3.33 33.49 -13.95
CA VAL A 358 4.52 32.64 -13.99
C VAL A 358 5.76 33.43 -14.38
N SER A 359 6.94 33.04 -13.88
CA SER A 359 8.21 33.71 -14.20
C SER A 359 8.74 33.33 -15.58
N ASN A 360 8.32 32.19 -16.14
CA ASN A 360 8.64 31.73 -17.48
C ASN A 360 7.47 30.92 -18.07
N GLU A 361 7.22 31.04 -19.36
CA GLU A 361 6.16 30.34 -20.08
C GLU A 361 6.64 30.06 -21.51
N ARG A 362 6.48 28.81 -21.97
CA ARG A 362 6.81 28.42 -23.35
C ARG A 362 5.87 29.07 -24.38
N GLY A 363 4.64 29.36 -23.95
CA GLY A 363 3.60 29.93 -24.78
C GLY A 363 2.79 28.93 -25.60
N GLY A 364 1.91 29.42 -26.47
CA GLY A 364 1.01 28.59 -27.25
C GLY A 364 0.07 27.77 -26.36
N GLN A 365 -0.05 26.48 -26.65
CA GLN A 365 -0.85 25.53 -25.85
C GLN A 365 -0.25 25.21 -24.47
N PHE A 366 0.97 25.64 -24.18
CA PHE A 366 1.69 25.37 -22.92
C PHE A 366 1.61 26.54 -21.94
N ALA A 367 0.53 27.29 -21.99
CA ALA A 367 0.31 28.50 -21.21
C ALA A 367 -0.09 28.20 -19.76
N ALA A 368 0.17 29.14 -18.85
CA ALA A 368 -0.10 29.03 -17.42
C ALA A 368 -1.57 28.72 -17.06
N GLN A 369 -2.53 28.97 -17.94
CA GLN A 369 -3.93 28.61 -17.76
C GLN A 369 -4.13 27.11 -17.58
N ALA A 370 -3.30 26.26 -18.21
CA ALA A 370 -3.37 24.80 -18.08
C ALA A 370 -3.09 24.30 -16.65
N LEU A 371 -2.49 25.12 -15.79
CA LEU A 371 -2.25 24.76 -14.38
C LEU A 371 -3.52 24.65 -13.52
N THR A 372 -4.66 25.16 -14.01
CA THR A 372 -5.89 25.29 -13.21
C THR A 372 -7.17 24.95 -13.97
N ASP A 373 -7.06 24.39 -15.17
CA ASP A 373 -8.20 24.01 -16.01
C ASP A 373 -8.81 22.65 -15.63
N GLY A 374 -8.15 21.90 -14.73
CA GLY A 374 -8.58 20.59 -14.26
C GLY A 374 -8.38 19.45 -15.24
N SER A 375 -7.71 19.71 -16.36
CA SER A 375 -7.40 18.69 -17.37
C SER A 375 -6.12 17.91 -17.03
N TRP A 376 -6.13 16.61 -17.27
CA TRP A 376 -4.94 15.77 -17.20
C TRP A 376 -4.08 15.83 -18.46
N ASP A 377 -4.61 16.36 -19.58
CA ASP A 377 -4.02 16.27 -20.90
C ASP A 377 -3.44 17.60 -21.38
N THR A 378 -3.77 18.71 -20.72
CA THR A 378 -3.16 20.03 -20.92
C THR A 378 -2.09 20.29 -19.86
N TYR A 379 -1.08 21.08 -20.21
CA TYR A 379 -0.02 21.39 -19.25
C TYR A 379 0.69 22.72 -19.59
N TRP A 380 1.14 23.38 -18.55
CA TRP A 380 2.08 24.49 -18.65
C TRP A 380 3.52 23.97 -18.75
N ALA A 381 4.33 24.63 -19.56
CA ALA A 381 5.74 24.32 -19.66
C ALA A 381 6.62 25.56 -19.70
N THR A 382 7.85 25.42 -19.18
CA THR A 382 8.91 26.43 -19.34
C THR A 382 9.63 26.30 -20.69
N SER A 383 10.35 27.35 -21.10
CA SER A 383 11.23 27.34 -22.24
C SER A 383 12.36 26.32 -22.07
N ASP A 384 12.98 25.89 -23.18
CA ASP A 384 14.13 24.99 -23.14
C ASP A 384 15.26 25.58 -22.28
N GLY A 385 15.90 24.72 -21.47
CA GLY A 385 16.97 25.10 -20.55
C GLY A 385 16.51 25.77 -19.24
N VAL A 386 15.20 26.08 -19.07
CA VAL A 386 14.68 26.67 -17.83
C VAL A 386 14.19 25.57 -16.88
N THR A 387 14.95 25.31 -15.82
CA THR A 387 14.73 24.25 -14.82
C THR A 387 14.20 24.77 -13.48
N SER A 388 14.00 26.08 -13.35
CA SER A 388 13.39 26.71 -12.18
C SER A 388 12.40 27.79 -12.58
N ALA A 389 11.29 27.92 -11.84
CA ALA A 389 10.27 28.94 -12.11
C ALA A 389 9.37 29.17 -10.90
N ASP A 390 8.83 30.38 -10.83
CA ASP A 390 7.83 30.78 -9.83
C ASP A 390 6.43 30.81 -10.47
N ILE A 391 5.43 30.28 -9.75
CA ILE A 391 4.02 30.27 -10.11
C ILE A 391 3.26 30.99 -8.98
N THR A 392 2.67 32.15 -9.28
CA THR A 392 2.06 33.03 -8.26
C THR A 392 0.57 33.21 -8.48
N PHE A 393 -0.23 32.92 -7.47
CA PHE A 393 -1.66 33.19 -7.40
C PHE A 393 -1.91 34.46 -6.57
N THR A 394 -2.82 35.32 -7.02
CA THR A 394 -3.22 36.53 -6.29
C THR A 394 -4.73 36.55 -6.15
N PHE A 395 -5.20 36.58 -4.89
CA PHE A 395 -6.61 36.57 -4.56
C PHE A 395 -7.17 37.99 -4.35
N LYS A 396 -8.37 38.25 -4.84
CA LYS A 396 -9.06 39.57 -4.63
C LYS A 396 -9.30 39.85 -3.14
N LYS A 397 -9.59 38.80 -2.36
CA LYS A 397 -9.76 38.84 -0.89
C LYS A 397 -8.85 37.79 -0.28
N ALA A 398 -8.42 38.00 0.95
CA ALA A 398 -7.67 36.96 1.68
C ALA A 398 -8.49 35.67 1.75
N GLN A 399 -7.82 34.56 1.55
CA GLN A 399 -8.36 33.20 1.59
C GLN A 399 -7.64 32.40 2.66
N LYS A 400 -8.39 31.60 3.42
CA LYS A 400 -7.81 30.56 4.27
C LYS A 400 -7.44 29.35 3.44
N MET A 401 -6.26 28.78 3.68
CA MET A 401 -5.77 27.58 3.01
C MET A 401 -4.78 26.82 3.87
N ASN A 402 -4.75 25.50 3.73
CA ASN A 402 -3.81 24.62 4.44
C ASN A 402 -3.50 23.32 3.67
N ARG A 403 -3.88 23.22 2.39
CA ARG A 403 -3.59 22.10 1.50
C ARG A 403 -3.17 22.60 0.14
N ILE A 404 -2.20 21.93 -0.47
CA ILE A 404 -1.85 22.15 -1.87
C ILE A 404 -1.67 20.79 -2.57
N MET A 405 -2.10 20.73 -3.81
CA MET A 405 -1.87 19.65 -4.75
C MET A 405 -1.03 20.16 -5.92
N LEU A 406 0.01 19.44 -6.26
CA LEU A 406 0.88 19.68 -7.40
C LEU A 406 0.94 18.43 -8.28
N GLN A 407 0.87 18.59 -9.61
CA GLN A 407 0.94 17.48 -10.56
C GLN A 407 1.84 17.83 -11.73
N GLU A 408 2.78 16.94 -12.04
CA GLU A 408 3.57 16.99 -13.27
C GLU A 408 2.82 16.31 -14.43
N TYR A 409 3.05 16.78 -15.64
CA TYR A 409 2.60 16.09 -16.85
C TYR A 409 3.52 14.90 -17.16
N ILE A 410 3.30 13.78 -16.48
CA ILE A 410 4.18 12.60 -16.50
C ILE A 410 4.31 11.88 -17.85
N PRO A 411 3.40 12.01 -18.86
CA PRO A 411 3.66 11.43 -20.19
C PRO A 411 4.96 11.91 -20.85
N LEU A 412 5.49 13.04 -20.42
CA LEU A 412 6.82 13.54 -20.86
C LEU A 412 7.95 13.24 -19.86
N GLY A 413 7.72 12.38 -18.87
CA GLY A 413 8.66 11.98 -17.83
C GLY A 413 8.54 12.83 -16.55
N GLN A 414 8.89 12.26 -15.41
CA GLN A 414 8.99 12.94 -14.12
C GLN A 414 10.22 13.84 -14.09
N ARG A 415 10.09 15.08 -13.61
CA ARG A 415 11.11 16.14 -13.80
C ARG A 415 11.53 16.85 -12.54
N VAL A 416 10.57 17.24 -11.68
CA VAL A 416 10.83 18.09 -10.52
C VAL A 416 11.63 17.34 -9.46
N LYS A 417 12.71 17.99 -8.97
CA LYS A 417 13.59 17.49 -7.93
C LYS A 417 13.41 18.24 -6.61
N LYS A 418 13.01 19.53 -6.67
CA LYS A 418 12.84 20.36 -5.49
C LYS A 418 11.86 21.50 -5.75
N PHE A 419 10.97 21.74 -4.79
CA PHE A 419 10.03 22.84 -4.84
C PHE A 419 9.91 23.53 -3.47
N ALA A 420 9.19 24.64 -3.40
CA ALA A 420 8.79 25.32 -2.17
C ALA A 420 7.41 25.94 -2.33
N VAL A 421 6.69 26.11 -1.23
CA VAL A 421 5.39 26.78 -1.17
C VAL A 421 5.50 27.95 -0.21
N GLU A 422 5.09 29.14 -0.66
CA GLU A 422 5.19 30.39 0.09
C GLU A 422 3.86 31.15 0.07
N TRP A 423 3.57 31.86 1.13
CA TRP A 423 2.41 32.72 1.26
C TRP A 423 2.84 34.18 1.52
N LEU A 424 2.00 35.14 1.07
CA LEU A 424 2.25 36.56 1.22
C LEU A 424 1.67 37.04 2.54
N ASP A 425 2.51 37.52 3.48
CA ASP A 425 2.05 38.06 4.74
C ASP A 425 1.41 39.45 4.59
N LYS A 426 0.85 39.97 5.68
CA LYS A 426 0.18 41.29 5.72
C LYS A 426 1.11 42.47 5.40
N ASN A 427 2.41 42.28 5.53
CA ASN A 427 3.44 43.29 5.27
C ASN A 427 3.98 43.23 3.82
N GLY A 428 3.45 42.32 2.99
CA GLY A 428 3.92 42.12 1.63
C GLY A 428 5.19 41.27 1.52
N THR A 429 5.54 40.50 2.56
CA THR A 429 6.71 39.61 2.59
C THR A 429 6.29 38.16 2.31
N TRP A 430 7.01 37.49 1.42
CA TRP A 430 6.83 36.07 1.15
C TRP A 430 7.46 35.22 2.27
N LYS A 431 6.70 34.30 2.81
CA LYS A 431 7.11 33.38 3.88
C LYS A 431 6.83 31.94 3.44
N ALA A 432 7.71 31.02 3.78
CA ALA A 432 7.44 29.60 3.60
C ALA A 432 6.20 29.17 4.40
N VAL A 433 5.39 28.27 3.87
CA VAL A 433 4.36 27.60 4.65
C VAL A 433 5.00 26.72 5.70
N GLU A 434 4.40 26.67 6.90
CA GLU A 434 4.89 25.81 7.96
C GLU A 434 4.31 24.41 7.80
N GLN A 435 5.17 23.45 7.54
CA GLN A 435 4.83 22.04 7.24
C GLN A 435 5.97 21.11 7.70
N GLY A 436 5.72 19.81 7.78
CA GLY A 436 6.65 18.84 8.38
C GLY A 436 7.31 17.89 7.37
N GLU A 437 7.17 18.11 6.05
CA GLU A 437 7.65 17.19 5.01
C GLU A 437 8.74 17.84 4.15
N GLU A 438 9.63 17.02 3.58
CA GLU A 438 10.56 17.49 2.55
C GLU A 438 9.84 17.79 1.23
N THR A 439 10.16 18.91 0.61
CA THR A 439 9.59 19.37 -0.66
C THR A 439 10.52 19.06 -1.82
N THR A 440 10.60 17.77 -2.18
CA THR A 440 11.50 17.23 -3.21
C THR A 440 10.74 16.92 -4.52
N THR A 441 10.39 15.65 -4.77
CA THR A 441 9.72 15.23 -6.00
C THR A 441 8.23 15.56 -6.01
N ILE A 442 7.66 15.76 -7.19
CA ILE A 442 6.23 15.93 -7.41
C ILE A 442 5.63 14.68 -8.07
N GLY A 443 6.04 14.35 -9.28
CA GLY A 443 5.48 13.25 -10.06
C GLY A 443 4.01 13.47 -10.46
N TYR A 444 3.23 12.39 -10.63
CA TYR A 444 1.86 12.52 -11.07
C TYR A 444 0.96 13.25 -10.05
N LYS A 445 1.30 13.17 -8.75
CA LYS A 445 0.61 13.90 -7.68
C LYS A 445 1.49 14.07 -6.45
N ARG A 446 1.59 15.29 -5.95
CA ARG A 446 2.13 15.67 -4.65
C ARG A 446 1.06 16.44 -3.87
N LEU A 447 0.72 15.96 -2.69
CA LEU A 447 -0.12 16.66 -1.72
C LEU A 447 0.75 17.15 -0.57
N LEU A 448 0.54 18.36 -0.10
CA LEU A 448 1.22 18.92 1.05
C LEU A 448 0.18 19.50 2.01
N ARG A 449 0.31 19.15 3.28
CA ARG A 449 -0.45 19.72 4.41
C ARG A 449 0.41 20.74 5.12
N PHE A 450 -0.14 21.89 5.47
CA PHE A 450 0.58 22.95 6.20
C PHE A 450 -0.35 23.68 7.18
N LEU A 451 0.22 24.43 8.13
CA LEU A 451 -0.56 25.23 9.07
C LEU A 451 -1.41 26.26 8.32
N THR A 452 -2.65 26.45 8.79
CA THR A 452 -3.59 27.37 8.14
C THR A 452 -3.02 28.78 8.03
N VAL A 453 -2.98 29.29 6.82
CA VAL A 453 -2.65 30.68 6.53
C VAL A 453 -3.86 31.39 5.94
N GLU A 454 -4.02 32.70 6.24
CA GLU A 454 -4.99 33.59 5.61
C GLU A 454 -4.25 34.64 4.81
N THR A 455 -4.33 34.57 3.48
CA THR A 455 -3.46 35.36 2.59
C THR A 455 -4.16 35.79 1.30
N LYS A 456 -3.62 36.86 0.70
CA LYS A 456 -3.96 37.31 -0.67
C LYS A 456 -3.00 36.80 -1.74
N GLY A 457 -1.92 36.08 -1.36
CA GLY A 457 -0.94 35.59 -2.32
C GLY A 457 -0.36 34.25 -1.93
N LEU A 458 -0.35 33.31 -2.87
CA LEU A 458 0.34 32.01 -2.75
C LEU A 458 1.32 31.86 -3.89
N ARG A 459 2.52 31.37 -3.62
CA ARG A 459 3.57 31.15 -4.62
C ARG A 459 4.11 29.71 -4.50
N VAL A 460 4.09 28.99 -5.61
CA VAL A 460 4.82 27.73 -5.78
C VAL A 460 6.10 28.04 -6.52
N ARG A 461 7.22 27.59 -6.00
CA ARG A 461 8.54 27.75 -6.61
C ARG A 461 9.09 26.38 -6.96
N ILE A 462 9.30 26.11 -8.24
CA ILE A 462 10.10 24.97 -8.67
C ILE A 462 11.56 25.42 -8.62
N LEU A 463 12.32 24.82 -7.72
CA LEU A 463 13.71 25.22 -7.43
C LEU A 463 14.73 24.46 -8.26
N ASP A 464 14.43 23.19 -8.60
CA ASP A 464 15.26 22.34 -9.47
C ASP A 464 14.42 21.32 -10.22
N SER A 465 14.79 21.03 -11.45
CA SER A 465 14.15 20.06 -12.34
C SER A 465 15.18 19.43 -13.28
N ARG A 466 14.92 18.20 -13.71
CA ARG A 466 15.77 17.46 -14.68
C ARG A 466 15.82 18.09 -16.08
N GLY A 467 14.91 19.00 -16.39
CA GLY A 467 14.78 19.69 -17.67
C GLY A 467 13.66 20.73 -17.62
N PRO A 468 13.15 21.22 -18.75
CA PRO A 468 12.04 22.15 -18.78
C PRO A 468 10.88 21.62 -17.93
N ILE A 469 10.29 22.47 -17.09
CA ILE A 469 9.21 22.10 -16.20
C ILE A 469 7.94 21.85 -17.02
N CYS A 470 7.23 20.77 -16.71
CA CYS A 470 5.94 20.42 -17.32
C CYS A 470 4.94 20.06 -16.21
N MET A 471 4.00 20.95 -15.92
CA MET A 471 2.98 20.71 -14.89
C MET A 471 1.58 20.86 -15.48
N ASN A 472 0.69 19.92 -15.12
CA ASN A 472 -0.68 19.92 -15.64
C ASN A 472 -1.70 20.42 -14.63
N ASN A 473 -1.42 20.41 -13.31
CA ASN A 473 -2.43 20.85 -12.35
C ASN A 473 -1.83 21.41 -11.06
N ILE A 474 -2.48 22.43 -10.51
CA ILE A 474 -2.27 22.94 -9.15
C ILE A 474 -3.64 23.13 -8.50
N GLY A 475 -3.81 22.54 -7.32
CA GLY A 475 -5.00 22.76 -6.48
C GLY A 475 -4.60 23.36 -5.14
N VAL A 476 -5.39 24.29 -4.64
CA VAL A 476 -5.22 24.91 -3.32
C VAL A 476 -6.53 24.77 -2.55
N TYR A 477 -6.46 24.31 -1.30
CA TYR A 477 -7.66 23.95 -0.57
C TYR A 477 -7.59 24.40 0.89
N TYR A 478 -8.76 24.44 1.53
CA TYR A 478 -8.91 24.60 2.96
C TYR A 478 -9.63 23.40 3.55
N GLY A 479 -8.91 22.53 4.24
CA GLY A 479 -9.43 21.29 4.83
C GLY A 479 -10.15 21.45 6.18
N GLY A 480 -10.23 22.67 6.70
CA GLY A 480 -10.83 23.00 8.01
C GLY A 480 -9.77 23.41 9.05
N GLU A 481 -10.22 24.02 10.16
CA GLU A 481 -9.31 24.49 11.24
C GLU A 481 -8.66 23.33 12.01
N ASP A 482 -9.38 22.21 12.17
CA ASP A 482 -8.94 21.04 12.93
C ASP A 482 -8.09 20.07 12.10
N ALA A 483 -7.72 20.45 10.86
CA ALA A 483 -6.96 19.58 9.97
C ALA A 483 -5.52 19.38 10.49
N GLN A 484 -5.21 18.17 10.97
CA GLN A 484 -3.88 17.82 11.46
C GLN A 484 -2.85 17.80 10.32
N LEU A 485 -1.60 18.19 10.61
CA LEU A 485 -0.49 18.11 9.66
C LEU A 485 -0.05 16.67 9.41
N THR A 486 0.07 15.91 10.50
CA THR A 486 0.38 14.50 10.49
C THR A 486 -0.52 13.78 11.47
N TRP A 487 -0.93 12.58 11.12
CA TRP A 487 -1.59 11.70 12.06
C TRP A 487 -0.54 11.03 12.94
N SER A 488 -0.72 11.07 14.27
CA SER A 488 0.08 10.29 15.20
C SER A 488 -0.65 8.98 15.51
N PRO A 489 0.02 7.82 15.44
CA PRO A 489 -0.58 6.57 15.87
C PRO A 489 -1.16 6.73 17.27
N ALA A 490 -2.39 6.28 17.49
CA ALA A 490 -2.94 6.20 18.83
C ALA A 490 -2.01 5.33 19.69
N SER A 491 -1.81 5.73 20.96
CA SER A 491 -1.08 4.89 21.91
C SER A 491 -1.70 3.48 21.94
N VAL A 492 -0.87 2.45 21.89
CA VAL A 492 -1.34 1.07 21.93
C VAL A 492 -1.78 0.74 23.35
N ALA A 493 -3.09 0.74 23.61
CA ALA A 493 -3.66 0.43 24.91
C ALA A 493 -3.87 -1.07 25.04
N ILE A 494 -2.92 -1.79 25.64
CA ILE A 494 -3.07 -3.20 25.98
C ILE A 494 -3.69 -3.31 27.39
N LYS A 495 -4.87 -3.93 27.50
CA LYS A 495 -5.42 -4.28 28.81
C LYS A 495 -4.69 -5.52 29.33
N SER A 496 -4.05 -5.40 30.49
CA SER A 496 -3.24 -6.46 31.07
C SER A 496 -3.49 -6.59 32.57
N VAL A 497 -3.38 -7.81 33.11
CA VAL A 497 -3.13 -7.99 34.54
C VAL A 497 -1.73 -7.47 34.87
N PRO A 498 -1.46 -7.02 36.11
CA PRO A 498 -0.13 -6.61 36.52
C PRO A 498 0.89 -7.75 36.38
N PHE A 499 2.08 -7.43 35.90
CA PHE A 499 3.21 -8.37 35.81
C PHE A 499 4.54 -7.65 35.97
N SER A 500 5.60 -8.42 36.17
CA SER A 500 6.99 -7.99 36.05
C SER A 500 7.75 -8.93 35.11
N LEU A 501 8.92 -8.49 34.65
CA LEU A 501 9.82 -9.29 33.83
C LEU A 501 11.04 -9.68 34.66
N LYS A 502 11.36 -10.96 34.74
CA LYS A 502 12.53 -11.46 35.45
C LYS A 502 13.83 -11.03 34.77
N GLY A 503 14.74 -10.45 35.53
CA GLY A 503 16.00 -9.95 35.01
C GLY A 503 15.97 -8.51 34.52
N PHE A 504 14.83 -7.82 34.63
CA PHE A 504 14.66 -6.42 34.22
C PHE A 504 14.24 -5.55 35.41
N ASP A 505 14.69 -4.29 35.41
CA ASP A 505 14.30 -3.29 36.39
C ASP A 505 12.98 -2.58 36.01
N GLU A 506 12.50 -1.71 36.88
CA GLU A 506 11.25 -0.97 36.68
C GLU A 506 11.29 -0.01 35.48
N ALA A 507 12.45 0.60 35.22
CA ALA A 507 12.62 1.50 34.06
C ALA A 507 12.57 0.73 32.74
N GLN A 508 13.12 -0.48 32.72
CA GLN A 508 13.04 -1.38 31.57
C GLN A 508 11.62 -1.93 31.39
N LEU A 509 10.94 -2.33 32.47
CA LEU A 509 9.55 -2.78 32.44
C LEU A 509 8.61 -1.68 31.91
N THR A 510 8.84 -0.43 32.29
CA THR A 510 8.03 0.71 31.83
C THR A 510 7.97 0.78 30.30
N LYS A 511 9.06 0.44 29.59
CA LYS A 511 9.09 0.46 28.10
C LYS A 511 8.10 -0.45 27.41
N VAL A 512 7.61 -1.49 28.08
CA VAL A 512 6.69 -2.47 27.49
C VAL A 512 5.25 -2.31 28.01
N VAL A 513 4.97 -1.25 28.79
CA VAL A 513 3.64 -0.93 29.32
C VAL A 513 3.30 0.56 29.25
N ASP A 514 4.16 1.39 28.65
CA ASP A 514 3.99 2.86 28.57
C ASP A 514 3.03 3.31 27.46
N ARG A 515 2.52 2.38 26.67
CA ARG A 515 1.63 2.62 25.51
C ARG A 515 2.29 3.42 24.37
N ASN A 516 3.61 3.46 24.36
CA ASN A 516 4.38 4.15 23.35
C ASN A 516 5.10 3.13 22.44
N PRO A 517 4.60 2.84 21.25
CA PRO A 517 5.20 1.84 20.36
C PRO A 517 6.62 2.22 19.87
N ALA A 518 7.08 3.43 20.13
CA ALA A 518 8.43 3.87 19.77
C ALA A 518 9.49 3.47 20.82
N THR A 519 9.09 3.10 22.03
CA THR A 519 9.99 2.56 23.07
C THR A 519 10.09 1.05 22.94
N VAL A 520 11.30 0.50 23.04
CA VAL A 520 11.55 -0.94 22.85
C VAL A 520 12.43 -1.46 23.98
N LEU A 521 12.04 -2.61 24.53
CA LEU A 521 12.86 -3.44 25.39
C LEU A 521 13.50 -4.56 24.55
N PHE A 522 14.81 -4.74 24.67
CA PHE A 522 15.49 -5.91 24.11
C PHE A 522 15.88 -6.88 25.24
N ALA A 523 15.46 -8.12 25.09
CA ALA A 523 15.85 -9.20 26.01
C ALA A 523 17.28 -9.65 25.73
N ASP A 524 18.02 -10.07 26.78
CA ASP A 524 19.40 -10.55 26.62
C ASP A 524 19.46 -11.92 25.90
N LYS A 525 18.33 -12.60 25.78
CA LYS A 525 18.18 -13.93 25.17
C LYS A 525 16.92 -14.02 24.30
N ASN A 526 16.74 -15.16 23.68
CA ASN A 526 15.54 -15.49 22.92
C ASN A 526 14.35 -15.92 23.81
N GLU A 527 14.30 -15.51 25.07
CA GLU A 527 13.22 -15.85 25.99
C GLU A 527 12.89 -14.69 26.95
N LEU A 528 11.64 -14.59 27.36
CA LEU A 528 11.12 -13.66 28.36
C LEU A 528 10.41 -14.44 29.45
N LEU A 529 10.78 -14.21 30.71
CA LEU A 529 10.13 -14.81 31.88
C LEU A 529 9.26 -13.74 32.57
N ILE A 530 7.95 -13.95 32.52
CA ILE A 530 6.91 -13.03 33.02
C ILE A 530 6.43 -13.54 34.39
N ASP A 531 6.50 -12.71 35.44
CA ASP A 531 6.01 -12.99 36.80
C ASP A 531 4.72 -12.21 37.06
N LEU A 532 3.61 -12.88 37.21
CA LEU A 532 2.29 -12.31 37.53
C LEU A 532 2.14 -11.96 39.01
N GLY A 533 3.21 -12.13 39.82
CA GLY A 533 3.24 -11.85 41.25
C GLY A 533 2.52 -12.89 42.12
N ARG A 534 1.52 -13.56 41.59
CA ARG A 534 0.73 -14.63 42.23
C ARG A 534 0.13 -15.54 41.18
N ASP A 535 -0.36 -16.69 41.61
CA ASP A 535 -1.17 -17.55 40.75
C ASP A 535 -2.37 -16.77 40.22
N THR A 536 -2.44 -16.63 38.90
CA THR A 536 -3.45 -15.84 38.17
C THR A 536 -3.99 -16.69 37.03
N LYS A 537 -5.32 -16.67 36.87
CA LYS A 537 -5.96 -17.34 35.74
C LYS A 537 -5.83 -16.46 34.51
N VAL A 538 -5.19 -16.96 33.49
CA VAL A 538 -4.88 -16.25 32.23
C VAL A 538 -5.17 -17.12 31.01
N SER A 539 -5.45 -16.51 29.88
CA SER A 539 -5.76 -17.20 28.61
C SER A 539 -5.18 -16.50 27.38
N THR A 540 -4.48 -15.38 27.58
CA THR A 540 -4.00 -14.58 26.44
C THR A 540 -2.68 -13.90 26.80
N LEU A 541 -1.70 -13.95 25.87
CA LEU A 541 -0.52 -13.10 25.87
C LEU A 541 -0.57 -12.20 24.63
N MET A 542 -0.34 -10.90 24.80
CA MET A 542 -0.28 -9.92 23.72
C MET A 542 1.16 -9.42 23.59
N TYR A 543 1.70 -9.45 22.39
CA TYR A 543 3.07 -9.08 22.05
C TYR A 543 3.07 -8.09 20.90
N LEU A 544 3.50 -6.84 21.12
CA LEU A 544 3.81 -5.88 20.07
C LEU A 544 5.32 -5.91 19.82
N PRO A 545 5.78 -6.29 18.62
CA PRO A 545 7.18 -6.29 18.27
C PRO A 545 7.73 -4.88 18.09
N ASP A 546 9.05 -4.75 17.89
CA ASP A 546 9.72 -3.50 17.56
C ASP A 546 9.07 -2.83 16.33
N GLN A 547 8.68 -1.57 16.51
CA GLN A 547 8.02 -0.73 15.50
C GLN A 547 8.99 0.22 14.79
N SER A 548 10.28 0.19 15.12
CA SER A 548 11.30 1.02 14.46
C SER A 548 11.51 0.60 13.00
N GLU A 549 12.13 1.45 12.21
CA GLU A 549 12.44 1.13 10.81
C GLU A 549 13.38 -0.08 10.68
N ASN A 550 14.31 -0.24 11.60
CA ASN A 550 15.28 -1.33 11.59
C ASN A 550 14.73 -2.66 12.10
N ARG A 551 13.62 -2.66 12.84
CA ARG A 551 12.86 -3.85 13.28
C ARG A 551 13.73 -4.99 13.78
N HIS A 552 14.38 -4.78 14.91
CA HIS A 552 15.21 -5.82 15.53
C HIS A 552 14.40 -6.71 16.46
N GLY A 553 14.82 -7.98 16.57
CA GLY A 553 14.28 -8.88 17.58
C GLY A 553 12.85 -9.37 17.33
N LEU A 554 12.42 -9.47 16.07
CA LEU A 554 11.11 -10.00 15.71
C LEU A 554 11.06 -11.52 15.89
N ILE A 555 10.07 -12.02 16.67
CA ILE A 555 9.83 -13.46 16.84
C ILE A 555 9.12 -13.99 15.60
N HIS A 556 9.69 -14.99 14.93
CA HIS A 556 9.01 -15.69 13.83
C HIS A 556 8.14 -16.83 14.36
N SER A 557 8.72 -17.74 15.15
CA SER A 557 7.96 -18.81 15.80
C SER A 557 8.23 -18.85 17.30
N TYR A 558 7.22 -19.24 18.06
CA TYR A 558 7.24 -19.15 19.52
C TYR A 558 6.73 -20.42 20.21
N THR A 559 7.17 -20.61 21.44
CA THR A 559 6.58 -21.45 22.45
C THR A 559 6.24 -20.60 23.67
N LEU A 560 4.98 -20.65 24.12
CA LEU A 560 4.50 -20.06 25.38
C LEU A 560 4.22 -21.18 26.37
N ALA A 561 4.82 -21.13 27.56
CA ALA A 561 4.65 -22.14 28.60
C ALA A 561 4.37 -21.51 29.97
N ALA A 562 3.61 -22.21 30.81
CA ALA A 562 3.64 -22.03 32.26
C ALA A 562 4.88 -22.73 32.83
N CYS A 563 5.54 -22.13 33.84
CA CYS A 563 6.80 -22.67 34.35
C CYS A 563 7.01 -22.32 35.83
N LYS A 564 8.15 -22.74 36.41
CA LYS A 564 8.63 -22.33 37.74
C LYS A 564 9.35 -20.96 37.69
N ALA A 565 9.65 -20.42 38.86
CA ALA A 565 10.31 -19.13 39.04
C ALA A 565 11.68 -19.01 38.36
N ASP A 566 12.36 -20.11 38.09
CA ASP A 566 13.63 -20.23 37.41
C ASP A 566 13.49 -20.55 35.90
N GLY A 567 12.24 -20.60 35.40
CA GLY A 567 11.95 -20.93 34.00
C GLY A 567 12.02 -22.42 33.65
N THR A 568 12.15 -23.30 34.67
CA THR A 568 12.15 -24.75 34.50
C THR A 568 10.73 -25.34 34.66
N ASP A 569 10.59 -26.67 34.43
CA ASP A 569 9.33 -27.39 34.55
C ASP A 569 8.22 -26.81 33.70
N GLU A 570 8.51 -26.70 32.41
CA GLU A 570 7.64 -26.06 31.43
C GLU A 570 6.41 -26.94 31.10
N HIS A 571 5.24 -26.33 31.17
CA HIS A 571 4.01 -26.86 30.61
C HIS A 571 3.58 -25.96 29.45
N VAL A 572 3.68 -26.47 28.22
CA VAL A 572 3.38 -25.71 27.01
C VAL A 572 1.88 -25.36 26.96
N LEU A 573 1.57 -24.08 26.84
CA LEU A 573 0.23 -23.55 26.72
C LEU A 573 -0.14 -23.30 25.26
N SER A 574 0.82 -22.81 24.46
CA SER A 574 0.64 -22.54 23.04
C SER A 574 1.99 -22.55 22.33
N SER A 575 1.99 -22.93 21.06
CA SER A 575 3.13 -22.74 20.16
C SER A 575 2.60 -22.40 18.76
N GLY A 576 3.36 -21.62 18.01
CA GLY A 576 2.91 -21.19 16.69
C GLY A 576 3.91 -20.29 15.97
N GLU A 577 3.44 -19.69 14.89
CA GLU A 577 4.18 -18.72 14.10
C GLU A 577 3.44 -17.39 14.07
N PHE A 578 4.21 -16.30 14.08
CA PHE A 578 3.72 -14.97 13.74
C PHE A 578 3.97 -14.74 12.25
N SER A 579 3.00 -15.13 11.43
CA SER A 579 3.11 -15.03 9.98
C SER A 579 3.18 -13.58 9.51
N ASN A 580 4.02 -13.33 8.51
CA ASN A 580 4.26 -12.00 7.94
C ASN A 580 4.77 -10.92 8.93
N ILE A 581 5.24 -11.28 10.11
CA ILE A 581 5.69 -10.31 11.13
C ILE A 581 6.84 -9.44 10.66
N GLN A 582 7.64 -9.91 9.71
CA GLN A 582 8.74 -9.15 9.12
C GLN A 582 8.26 -7.91 8.36
N ASN A 583 7.19 -8.03 7.59
CA ASN A 583 6.65 -6.96 6.75
C ASN A 583 5.52 -6.21 7.46
N ASN A 584 4.72 -6.92 8.26
CA ASN A 584 3.60 -6.36 9.02
C ASN A 584 3.72 -6.68 10.52
N PRO A 585 4.59 -5.98 11.28
CA PRO A 585 4.84 -6.22 12.71
C PRO A 585 3.74 -5.65 13.61
N VAL A 586 2.50 -6.09 13.41
CA VAL A 586 1.34 -5.67 14.22
C VAL A 586 1.31 -6.37 15.58
N LEU A 587 0.41 -5.92 16.47
CA LEU A 587 0.16 -6.58 17.76
C LEU A 587 -0.23 -8.04 17.55
N GLN A 588 0.57 -8.95 18.08
CA GLN A 588 0.33 -10.39 18.06
C GLN A 588 -0.46 -10.80 19.30
N THR A 589 -1.46 -11.65 19.14
CA THR A 589 -2.28 -12.17 20.24
C THR A 589 -2.14 -13.71 20.27
N ILE A 590 -1.60 -14.22 21.35
CA ILE A 590 -1.49 -15.67 21.61
C ILE A 590 -2.64 -16.05 22.53
N THR A 591 -3.59 -16.83 22.04
CA THR A 591 -4.67 -17.39 22.85
C THR A 591 -4.40 -18.83 23.21
N PHE A 592 -4.79 -19.25 24.41
CA PHE A 592 -4.63 -20.61 24.90
C PHE A 592 -5.76 -20.97 25.89
N GLU A 593 -5.95 -22.28 26.16
CA GLU A 593 -6.89 -22.71 27.16
C GLU A 593 -6.55 -22.08 28.53
N PRO A 594 -7.57 -21.56 29.27
CA PRO A 594 -7.31 -20.85 30.52
C PRO A 594 -6.47 -21.66 31.50
N ALA A 595 -5.31 -21.14 31.86
CA ALA A 595 -4.36 -21.73 32.79
C ALA A 595 -4.22 -20.88 34.05
N THR A 596 -4.08 -21.48 35.22
CA THR A 596 -3.76 -20.79 36.48
C THR A 596 -2.27 -20.98 36.75
N THR A 597 -1.50 -19.91 36.66
CA THR A 597 -0.06 -19.91 36.85
C THR A 597 0.42 -18.57 37.39
N ARG A 598 1.60 -18.55 38.03
CA ARG A 598 2.32 -17.35 38.39
C ARG A 598 3.36 -16.95 37.32
N TYR A 599 3.97 -17.91 36.66
CA TYR A 599 5.05 -17.61 35.72
C TYR A 599 4.70 -18.08 34.31
N LEU A 600 4.90 -17.20 33.35
CA LEU A 600 4.81 -17.49 31.93
C LEU A 600 6.18 -17.30 31.28
N LYS A 601 6.57 -18.20 30.39
CA LYS A 601 7.77 -18.12 29.60
C LYS A 601 7.42 -18.03 28.12
N LEU A 602 7.72 -16.88 27.51
CA LEU A 602 7.67 -16.73 26.06
C LEU A 602 9.07 -16.98 25.50
N LYS A 603 9.20 -17.98 24.67
CA LYS A 603 10.45 -18.35 24.00
C LYS A 603 10.29 -18.15 22.50
N ALA A 604 11.25 -17.47 21.87
CA ALA A 604 11.39 -17.47 20.42
C ALA A 604 12.11 -18.76 19.98
N ASP A 605 11.41 -19.63 19.29
CA ASP A 605 12.00 -20.85 18.72
C ASP A 605 12.78 -20.53 17.43
N ARG A 606 12.33 -19.50 16.70
CA ARG A 606 13.00 -18.91 15.56
C ARG A 606 12.78 -17.41 15.53
N MET A 607 13.82 -16.65 15.21
CA MET A 607 13.78 -15.22 15.02
C MET A 607 13.81 -14.87 13.53
N VAL A 608 13.27 -13.71 13.18
CA VAL A 608 13.46 -13.14 11.84
C VAL A 608 14.93 -12.73 11.69
N ASN A 609 15.55 -13.07 10.57
CA ASN A 609 16.96 -12.78 10.25
C ASN A 609 17.98 -13.34 11.27
N ASP A 610 17.68 -14.51 11.86
CA ASP A 610 18.54 -15.21 12.82
C ASP A 610 18.99 -14.32 14.01
N GLY A 611 18.12 -13.40 14.46
CA GLY A 611 18.36 -12.55 15.62
C GLY A 611 18.49 -13.36 16.91
N GLU A 612 19.24 -12.83 17.89
CA GLU A 612 19.51 -13.50 19.18
C GLU A 612 18.69 -12.92 20.34
N GLN A 613 18.08 -11.74 20.17
CA GLN A 613 17.38 -10.99 21.23
C GLN A 613 15.94 -10.69 20.81
N ILE A 614 14.99 -10.89 21.71
CA ILE A 614 13.59 -10.49 21.48
C ILE A 614 13.45 -8.98 21.68
N GLY A 615 12.86 -8.29 20.69
CA GLY A 615 12.46 -6.87 20.78
C GLY A 615 10.97 -6.74 21.12
N VAL A 616 10.64 -6.03 22.15
CA VAL A 616 9.27 -5.83 22.65
C VAL A 616 8.97 -4.36 22.77
N ALA A 617 7.99 -3.85 22.00
CA ALA A 617 7.47 -2.50 22.17
C ALA A 617 6.37 -2.46 23.25
N GLU A 618 5.45 -3.43 23.25
CA GLU A 618 4.40 -3.53 24.27
C GLU A 618 4.11 -5.01 24.59
N LEU A 619 3.77 -5.27 25.86
CA LEU A 619 3.44 -6.61 26.34
C LEU A 619 2.19 -6.56 27.25
N GLY A 620 1.38 -7.61 27.19
CA GLY A 620 0.23 -7.74 28.08
C GLY A 620 -0.23 -9.17 28.28
N VAL A 621 -0.85 -9.42 29.40
CA VAL A 621 -1.39 -10.74 29.80
C VAL A 621 -2.84 -10.58 30.24
N LYS A 622 -3.73 -11.47 29.77
CA LYS A 622 -5.14 -11.51 30.13
C LYS A 622 -5.54 -12.89 30.63
#